data_3a4190d2dd41103175cb28f303da3894
#
_entry.id   3a4190d2dd41103175cb28f303da3894
#
_cell.length_a   1.000
_cell.length_b   1.000
_cell.length_c   1.000
_cell.angle_alpha   90.00
_cell.angle_beta   90.00
_cell.angle_gamma   90.00
#
_symmetry.space_group_name_H-M   'P 1'
#
loop_
_entity.id
_entity.type
_entity.pdbx_description
1 polymer ?
#
loop_
_entity_poly.entity_id
_entity_poly.type
_entity_poly.pdbx_seq_one_letter_code
_entity_poly.pdbx_strand_id
1 'polypeptide(L)'
;MKLPDESIRIKNSIKILDLLIKQNMSRIDLSNETGLTKTTVGEIVRGFLNMGLIEEEKIIPRGVGRPSINLKIVNDFAYVIGIGIMRDGINGCIIDAQGEIIYKKDIFFTKNISYINTLYNFIDDLVKEAKMKNKKVKAISFGVPGPLDTTKGIIKQPPKLPEFVNYPLVDNITKKYKVSAYIENDADMGAIGERYYGSGDDLDSFI
;
A
#
# COMPACT_ATOMS: atom_id res chain seq x y z
N MET A 1 4.68 -26.20 -23.57
CA MET A 1 4.42 -24.77 -23.37
C MET A 1 4.98 -24.42 -22.00
N LYS A 2 6.13 -23.70 -21.91
CA LYS A 2 6.68 -23.29 -20.62
C LYS A 2 5.73 -22.26 -20.03
N LEU A 3 5.25 -22.48 -18.80
CA LEU A 3 4.56 -21.46 -18.02
C LEU A 3 5.51 -20.25 -17.87
N PRO A 4 5.02 -19.00 -18.00
CA PRO A 4 5.85 -17.82 -17.72
C PRO A 4 6.44 -17.96 -16.33
N ASP A 5 7.71 -17.61 -16.19
CA ASP A 5 8.39 -17.52 -14.89
C ASP A 5 7.49 -16.70 -13.94
N GLU A 6 7.27 -17.23 -12.73
CA GLU A 6 6.40 -16.61 -11.71
C GLU A 6 6.77 -15.13 -11.47
N SER A 7 8.05 -14.80 -11.60
CA SER A 7 8.57 -13.44 -11.52
C SER A 7 8.01 -12.51 -12.63
N ILE A 8 7.86 -13.01 -13.87
CA ILE A 8 7.31 -12.26 -15.01
C ILE A 8 5.81 -12.02 -14.80
N ARG A 9 5.08 -13.02 -14.30
CA ARG A 9 3.66 -12.88 -14.00
C ARG A 9 3.41 -11.84 -12.92
N ILE A 10 4.20 -11.84 -11.86
CA ILE A 10 4.13 -10.84 -10.79
C ILE A 10 4.39 -9.44 -11.35
N LYS A 11 5.46 -9.23 -12.12
CA LYS A 11 5.78 -7.94 -12.74
C LYS A 11 4.64 -7.42 -13.63
N ASN A 12 4.05 -8.29 -14.43
CA ASN A 12 2.93 -7.93 -15.31
C ASN A 12 1.67 -7.60 -14.50
N SER A 13 1.43 -8.32 -13.41
CA SER A 13 0.32 -8.03 -12.49
C SER A 13 0.47 -6.67 -11.82
N ILE A 14 1.68 -6.32 -11.38
CA ILE A 14 1.98 -5.00 -10.80
C ILE A 14 1.72 -3.90 -11.82
N LYS A 15 2.20 -4.02 -13.08
CA LYS A 15 1.93 -3.03 -14.12
C LYS A 15 0.45 -2.76 -14.35
N ILE A 16 -0.37 -3.81 -14.34
CA ILE A 16 -1.82 -3.68 -14.49
C ILE A 16 -2.44 -2.99 -13.27
N LEU A 17 -2.02 -3.36 -12.06
CA LEU A 17 -2.50 -2.73 -10.83
C LEU A 17 -2.13 -1.25 -10.75
N ASP A 18 -0.91 -0.89 -11.11
CA ASP A 18 -0.43 0.51 -11.12
C ASP A 18 -1.31 1.40 -12.01
N LEU A 19 -1.76 0.88 -13.16
CA LEU A 19 -2.69 1.60 -14.02
C LEU A 19 -4.09 1.69 -13.41
N LEU A 20 -4.60 0.60 -12.83
CA LEU A 20 -5.94 0.56 -12.25
C LEU A 20 -6.07 1.38 -10.96
N ILE A 21 -4.98 1.57 -10.21
CA ILE A 21 -4.95 2.49 -9.06
C ILE A 21 -5.18 3.93 -9.53
N LYS A 22 -4.62 4.31 -10.68
CA LYS A 22 -4.73 5.67 -11.22
C LYS A 22 -6.09 5.94 -11.86
N GLN A 23 -6.63 4.97 -12.60
CA GLN A 23 -7.90 5.13 -13.32
C GLN A 23 -8.56 3.81 -13.70
N ASN A 24 -9.88 3.84 -13.83
CA ASN A 24 -10.64 2.71 -14.34
C ASN A 24 -10.34 2.50 -15.83
N MET A 25 -10.02 1.27 -16.24
CA MET A 25 -9.60 0.97 -17.61
C MET A 25 -10.25 -0.30 -18.14
N SER A 26 -10.47 -0.36 -19.46
CA SER A 26 -10.88 -1.60 -20.12
C SER A 26 -9.68 -2.56 -20.32
N ARG A 27 -9.96 -3.84 -20.60
CA ARG A 27 -8.90 -4.81 -20.94
C ARG A 27 -8.11 -4.41 -22.20
N ILE A 28 -8.75 -3.69 -23.12
CA ILE A 28 -8.12 -3.21 -24.34
C ILE A 28 -7.13 -2.09 -24.01
N ASP A 29 -7.55 -1.14 -23.18
CA ASP A 29 -6.68 -0.04 -22.75
C ASP A 29 -5.49 -0.57 -21.97
N LEU A 30 -5.70 -1.50 -21.03
CA LEU A 30 -4.63 -2.18 -20.30
C LEU A 30 -3.63 -2.89 -21.24
N SER A 31 -4.13 -3.55 -22.31
CA SER A 31 -3.26 -4.20 -23.30
C SER A 31 -2.41 -3.17 -24.07
N ASN A 32 -3.01 -2.05 -24.45
CA ASN A 32 -2.34 -0.98 -25.19
C ASN A 32 -1.26 -0.29 -24.32
N GLU A 33 -1.62 0.10 -23.09
CA GLU A 33 -0.72 0.82 -22.17
C GLU A 33 0.43 -0.05 -21.65
N THR A 34 0.17 -1.33 -21.36
CA THR A 34 1.22 -2.22 -20.84
C THR A 34 2.08 -2.87 -21.91
N GLY A 35 1.61 -2.90 -23.17
CA GLY A 35 2.21 -3.67 -24.25
C GLY A 35 2.02 -5.20 -24.10
N LEU A 36 1.21 -5.64 -23.16
CA LEU A 36 0.91 -7.06 -22.95
C LEU A 36 -0.13 -7.56 -23.94
N THR A 37 -0.06 -8.85 -24.30
CA THR A 37 -1.07 -9.45 -25.16
C THR A 37 -2.44 -9.47 -24.48
N LYS A 38 -3.53 -9.39 -25.26
CA LYS A 38 -4.91 -9.48 -24.76
C LYS A 38 -5.14 -10.75 -23.93
N THR A 39 -4.48 -11.86 -24.29
CA THR A 39 -4.55 -13.12 -23.55
C THR A 39 -3.93 -12.98 -22.16
N THR A 40 -2.72 -12.43 -22.08
CA THR A 40 -2.01 -12.20 -20.80
C THR A 40 -2.81 -11.26 -19.88
N VAL A 41 -3.31 -10.15 -20.42
CA VAL A 41 -4.19 -9.23 -19.66
C VAL A 41 -5.44 -9.95 -19.18
N GLY A 42 -6.09 -10.74 -20.05
CA GLY A 42 -7.29 -11.49 -19.71
C GLY A 42 -7.08 -12.51 -18.58
N GLU A 43 -5.94 -13.20 -18.55
CA GLU A 43 -5.58 -14.14 -17.48
C GLU A 43 -5.33 -13.44 -16.14
N ILE A 44 -4.59 -12.34 -16.14
CA ILE A 44 -4.30 -11.55 -14.93
C ILE A 44 -5.59 -10.96 -14.37
N VAL A 45 -6.39 -10.30 -15.22
CA VAL A 45 -7.67 -9.70 -14.85
C VAL A 45 -8.64 -10.74 -14.28
N ARG A 46 -8.71 -11.94 -14.88
CA ARG A 46 -9.52 -13.05 -14.33
C ARG A 46 -9.05 -13.44 -12.93
N GLY A 47 -7.74 -13.47 -12.70
CA GLY A 47 -7.18 -13.71 -11.36
C GLY A 47 -7.63 -12.65 -10.35
N PHE A 48 -7.56 -11.37 -10.70
CA PHE A 48 -7.99 -10.26 -9.85
C PHE A 48 -9.50 -10.26 -9.57
N LEU A 49 -10.33 -10.55 -10.57
CA LEU A 49 -11.79 -10.71 -10.40
C LEU A 49 -12.11 -11.88 -9.46
N ASN A 50 -11.45 -13.03 -9.62
CA ASN A 50 -11.67 -14.19 -8.77
C ASN A 50 -11.26 -13.94 -7.30
N MET A 51 -10.27 -13.09 -7.07
CA MET A 51 -9.88 -12.66 -5.72
C MET A 51 -10.80 -11.57 -5.14
N GLY A 52 -11.65 -10.95 -5.95
CA GLY A 52 -12.46 -9.80 -5.56
C GLY A 52 -11.66 -8.51 -5.41
N LEU A 53 -10.44 -8.45 -5.96
CA LEU A 53 -9.59 -7.25 -5.93
C LEU A 53 -10.11 -6.16 -6.86
N ILE A 54 -10.67 -6.55 -8.00
CA ILE A 54 -11.28 -5.66 -8.97
C ILE A 54 -12.70 -6.13 -9.30
N GLU A 55 -13.51 -5.22 -9.83
CA GLU A 55 -14.83 -5.51 -10.36
C GLU A 55 -15.04 -4.91 -11.75
N GLU A 56 -16.04 -5.41 -12.47
CA GLU A 56 -16.43 -4.91 -13.80
C GLU A 56 -17.51 -3.84 -13.67
N GLU A 57 -17.26 -2.69 -14.29
CA GLU A 57 -18.21 -1.59 -14.39
C GLU A 57 -18.64 -1.41 -15.84
N LYS A 58 -19.95 -1.55 -16.10
CA LYS A 58 -20.51 -1.31 -17.44
C LYS A 58 -20.67 0.18 -17.68
N ILE A 59 -19.95 0.71 -18.67
CA ILE A 59 -20.13 2.08 -19.13
C ILE A 59 -21.13 2.07 -20.28
N ILE A 60 -22.28 2.72 -20.07
CA ILE A 60 -23.27 2.96 -21.11
C ILE A 60 -22.84 4.20 -21.90
N PRO A 61 -22.52 4.08 -23.21
CA PRO A 61 -22.14 5.23 -24.00
C PRO A 61 -23.30 6.25 -24.10
N ARG A 62 -22.99 7.53 -24.07
CA ARG A 62 -23.97 8.62 -24.33
C ARG A 62 -24.30 8.74 -25.82
N GLY A 63 -24.38 7.63 -26.60
CA GLY A 63 -24.63 7.62 -28.04
C GLY A 63 -24.65 6.20 -28.61
N VAL A 64 -24.65 6.09 -29.96
CA VAL A 64 -24.64 4.80 -30.67
C VAL A 64 -23.25 4.15 -30.53
N GLY A 65 -23.10 3.18 -29.64
CA GLY A 65 -21.87 2.43 -29.46
C GLY A 65 -22.07 1.21 -28.56
N ARG A 66 -21.22 0.19 -28.70
CA ARG A 66 -21.24 -0.98 -27.82
C ARG A 66 -20.79 -0.57 -26.41
N PRO A 67 -21.52 -0.96 -25.35
CA PRO A 67 -21.08 -0.71 -23.97
C PRO A 67 -19.64 -1.21 -23.77
N SER A 68 -18.78 -0.38 -23.19
CA SER A 68 -17.46 -0.80 -22.74
C SER A 68 -17.55 -1.31 -21.31
N ILE A 69 -16.68 -2.26 -20.97
CA ILE A 69 -16.55 -2.77 -19.62
C ILE A 69 -15.22 -2.27 -19.09
N ASN A 70 -15.28 -1.38 -18.11
CA ASN A 70 -14.12 -0.96 -17.37
C ASN A 70 -13.91 -1.84 -16.13
N LEU A 71 -12.68 -1.92 -15.71
CA LEU A 71 -12.24 -2.58 -14.50
C LEU A 71 -11.91 -1.50 -13.48
N LYS A 72 -12.35 -1.69 -12.25
CA LYS A 72 -12.02 -0.80 -11.14
C LYS A 72 -11.61 -1.61 -9.91
N ILE A 73 -10.76 -1.04 -9.08
CA ILE A 73 -10.38 -1.64 -7.80
C ILE A 73 -11.56 -1.58 -6.83
N VAL A 74 -11.76 -2.66 -6.09
CA VAL A 74 -12.75 -2.72 -5.01
C VAL A 74 -12.14 -2.08 -3.76
N ASN A 75 -12.59 -0.88 -3.39
CA ASN A 75 -12.04 -0.12 -2.27
C ASN A 75 -11.95 -0.93 -0.97
N ASP A 76 -13.01 -1.66 -0.66
CA ASP A 76 -13.12 -2.46 0.56
C ASP A 76 -12.35 -3.80 0.52
N PHE A 77 -11.62 -4.09 -0.56
CA PHE A 77 -10.82 -5.31 -0.69
C PHE A 77 -9.77 -5.44 0.40
N ALA A 78 -9.07 -4.36 0.71
CA ALA A 78 -8.01 -4.32 1.69
C ALA A 78 -7.92 -2.95 2.37
N TYR A 79 -7.52 -2.97 3.63
CA TYR A 79 -7.13 -1.79 4.39
C TYR A 79 -5.71 -1.95 4.88
N VAL A 80 -4.94 -0.88 4.77
CA VAL A 80 -3.55 -0.83 5.24
C VAL A 80 -3.42 0.30 6.26
N ILE A 81 -2.67 0.05 7.32
CA ILE A 81 -2.24 1.09 8.25
C ILE A 81 -0.85 1.54 7.83
N GLY A 82 -0.71 2.82 7.47
CA GLY A 82 0.56 3.48 7.23
C GLY A 82 0.99 4.25 8.48
N ILE A 83 2.25 4.12 8.90
CA ILE A 83 2.79 4.77 10.10
C ILE A 83 4.13 5.40 9.76
N GLY A 84 4.26 6.70 10.03
CA GLY A 84 5.53 7.41 10.03
C GLY A 84 6.05 7.55 11.45
N ILE A 85 7.23 7.01 11.73
CA ILE A 85 7.95 7.23 12.99
C ILE A 85 8.90 8.42 12.78
N MET A 86 8.64 9.51 13.46
CA MET A 86 9.44 10.72 13.37
C MET A 86 10.28 10.90 14.64
N ARG A 87 11.20 11.86 14.62
CA ARG A 87 12.04 12.19 15.77
C ARG A 87 11.25 12.62 17.00
N ASP A 88 10.14 13.28 16.81
CA ASP A 88 9.34 13.96 17.84
C ASP A 88 7.92 13.41 17.95
N GLY A 89 7.56 12.39 17.16
CA GLY A 89 6.22 11.86 17.20
C GLY A 89 5.98 10.70 16.23
N ILE A 90 4.72 10.36 16.09
CA ILE A 90 4.22 9.33 15.18
C ILE A 90 3.02 9.91 14.45
N ASN A 91 2.99 9.78 13.14
CA ASN A 91 1.79 9.96 12.35
C ASN A 91 1.30 8.62 11.81
N GLY A 92 0.04 8.54 11.48
CA GLY A 92 -0.48 7.32 10.87
C GLY A 92 -1.86 7.50 10.28
N CYS A 93 -2.17 6.64 9.32
CA CYS A 93 -3.46 6.63 8.66
C CYS A 93 -3.91 5.20 8.36
N ILE A 94 -5.21 5.07 8.13
CA ILE A 94 -5.83 3.89 7.55
C ILE A 94 -6.22 4.28 6.13
N ILE A 95 -5.75 3.52 5.15
CA ILE A 95 -6.08 3.70 3.73
C ILE A 95 -6.79 2.47 3.18
N ASP A 96 -7.62 2.65 2.17
CA ASP A 96 -8.26 1.58 1.43
C ASP A 96 -7.40 1.09 0.25
N ALA A 97 -7.94 0.17 -0.57
CA ALA A 97 -7.23 -0.41 -1.70
C ALA A 97 -6.96 0.58 -2.84
N GLN A 98 -7.63 1.74 -2.88
CA GLN A 98 -7.37 2.83 -3.83
C GLN A 98 -6.46 3.92 -3.26
N GLY A 99 -6.05 3.81 -1.98
CA GLY A 99 -5.21 4.81 -1.31
C GLY A 99 -5.99 5.96 -0.66
N GLU A 100 -7.33 5.89 -0.63
CA GLU A 100 -8.15 6.90 0.05
C GLU A 100 -7.98 6.81 1.55
N ILE A 101 -7.76 7.95 2.19
CA ILE A 101 -7.55 8.04 3.65
C ILE A 101 -8.89 7.93 4.36
N ILE A 102 -9.09 6.83 5.07
CA ILE A 102 -10.29 6.55 5.87
C ILE A 102 -10.21 7.16 7.27
N TYR A 103 -9.00 7.24 7.82
CA TYR A 103 -8.74 7.79 9.14
C TYR A 103 -7.29 8.23 9.24
N LYS A 104 -7.04 9.33 9.94
CA LYS A 104 -5.70 9.88 10.20
C LYS A 104 -5.56 10.27 11.65
N LYS A 105 -4.39 10.07 12.23
CA LYS A 105 -4.02 10.44 13.59
C LYS A 105 -2.55 10.81 13.68
N ASP A 106 -2.25 11.80 14.50
CA ASP A 106 -0.89 12.22 14.81
C ASP A 106 -0.74 12.31 16.33
N ILE A 107 0.44 11.97 16.85
CA ILE A 107 0.80 12.18 18.27
C ILE A 107 2.25 12.64 18.36
N PHE A 108 2.55 13.42 19.39
CA PHE A 108 3.92 13.82 19.72
C PHE A 108 4.45 13.01 20.89
N PHE A 109 5.75 12.70 20.86
CA PHE A 109 6.41 12.08 22.00
C PHE A 109 6.49 13.09 23.16
N THR A 110 6.18 12.62 24.36
CA THR A 110 6.32 13.40 25.58
C THR A 110 7.51 12.90 26.39
N LYS A 111 8.11 13.79 27.19
CA LYS A 111 9.25 13.42 28.06
C LYS A 111 8.85 12.32 29.03
N ASN A 112 9.77 11.39 29.30
CA ASN A 112 9.62 10.29 30.25
C ASN A 112 8.59 9.20 29.86
N ILE A 113 8.22 9.11 28.59
CA ILE A 113 7.36 8.02 28.06
C ILE A 113 8.17 7.17 27.08
N SER A 114 7.99 5.84 27.17
CA SER A 114 8.63 4.91 26.22
C SER A 114 8.09 5.11 24.81
N TYR A 115 9.00 5.33 23.87
CA TYR A 115 8.67 5.44 22.43
C TYR A 115 8.02 4.17 21.90
N ILE A 116 8.53 3.00 22.33
CA ILE A 116 7.99 1.70 21.92
C ILE A 116 6.56 1.52 22.43
N ASN A 117 6.30 1.81 23.71
CA ASN A 117 4.96 1.70 24.26
C ASN A 117 4.00 2.69 23.59
N THR A 118 4.47 3.89 23.30
CA THR A 118 3.70 4.91 22.56
C THR A 118 3.34 4.40 21.16
N LEU A 119 4.29 3.79 20.45
CA LEU A 119 4.04 3.19 19.14
C LEU A 119 2.97 2.10 19.21
N TYR A 120 3.06 1.18 20.17
CA TYR A 120 2.07 0.12 20.30
C TYR A 120 0.67 0.64 20.65
N ASN A 121 0.56 1.59 21.56
CA ASN A 121 -0.72 2.22 21.88
C ASN A 121 -1.32 2.93 20.65
N PHE A 122 -0.48 3.60 19.88
CA PHE A 122 -0.90 4.25 18.64
C PHE A 122 -1.44 3.24 17.60
N ILE A 123 -0.74 2.12 17.42
CA ILE A 123 -1.20 1.05 16.52
C ILE A 123 -2.50 0.43 17.04
N ASP A 124 -2.60 0.17 18.34
CA ASP A 124 -3.79 -0.40 18.96
C ASP A 124 -5.02 0.52 18.72
N ASP A 125 -4.85 1.84 18.80
CA ASP A 125 -5.90 2.80 18.48
C ASP A 125 -6.32 2.74 17.00
N LEU A 126 -5.38 2.69 16.06
CA LEU A 126 -5.70 2.58 14.63
C LEU A 126 -6.40 1.24 14.31
N VAL A 127 -5.93 0.14 14.89
CA VAL A 127 -6.58 -1.17 14.73
C VAL A 127 -7.99 -1.18 15.31
N LYS A 128 -8.20 -0.53 16.47
CA LYS A 128 -9.53 -0.35 17.08
C LYS A 128 -10.44 0.46 16.18
N GLU A 129 -9.95 1.57 15.63
CA GLU A 129 -10.70 2.42 14.70
C GLU A 129 -11.13 1.65 13.44
N ALA A 130 -10.21 0.87 12.85
CA ALA A 130 -10.52 0.02 11.71
C ALA A 130 -11.62 -1.01 12.06
N LYS A 131 -11.55 -1.64 13.22
CA LYS A 131 -12.57 -2.59 13.69
C LYS A 131 -13.94 -1.95 13.90
N MET A 132 -14.00 -0.76 14.50
CA MET A 132 -15.26 -0.02 14.69
C MET A 132 -15.93 0.32 13.37
N LYS A 133 -15.14 0.58 12.32
CA LYS A 133 -15.62 0.82 10.96
C LYS A 133 -15.84 -0.48 10.15
N ASN A 134 -15.71 -1.65 10.78
CA ASN A 134 -15.80 -2.97 10.13
C ASN A 134 -14.80 -3.14 8.96
N LYS A 135 -13.59 -2.55 9.08
CA LYS A 135 -12.53 -2.59 8.08
C LYS A 135 -11.47 -3.64 8.43
N LYS A 136 -11.18 -4.54 7.49
CA LYS A 136 -10.20 -5.62 7.70
C LYS A 136 -8.81 -5.16 7.30
N VAL A 137 -7.98 -4.84 8.27
CA VAL A 137 -6.56 -4.51 8.07
C VAL A 137 -5.81 -5.75 7.55
N LYS A 138 -5.09 -5.59 6.45
CA LYS A 138 -4.28 -6.63 5.79
C LYS A 138 -2.79 -6.48 6.05
N ALA A 139 -2.33 -5.23 6.24
CA ALA A 139 -0.93 -4.95 6.45
C ALA A 139 -0.74 -3.68 7.29
N ILE A 140 0.44 -3.57 7.91
CA ILE A 140 0.91 -2.36 8.59
C ILE A 140 2.28 -2.01 7.97
N SER A 141 2.43 -0.81 7.45
CA SER A 141 3.67 -0.32 6.83
C SER A 141 4.26 0.82 7.64
N PHE A 142 5.58 0.88 7.73
CA PHE A 142 6.31 1.87 8.52
C PHE A 142 7.31 2.63 7.66
N GLY A 143 7.22 3.97 7.66
CA GLY A 143 8.28 4.88 7.23
C GLY A 143 9.10 5.29 8.45
N VAL A 144 10.40 5.01 8.45
CA VAL A 144 11.26 5.21 9.62
C VAL A 144 12.57 5.86 9.21
N PRO A 145 13.08 6.86 9.96
CA PRO A 145 14.42 7.40 9.67
C PRO A 145 15.48 6.30 9.82
N GLY A 146 16.38 6.24 8.82
CA GLY A 146 17.44 5.24 8.76
C GLY A 146 18.56 5.45 9.80
N PRO A 147 19.55 4.49 9.84
CA PRO A 147 19.69 3.34 8.96
C PRO A 147 18.79 2.15 9.33
N LEU A 148 18.35 1.41 8.30
CA LEU A 148 17.45 0.26 8.39
C LEU A 148 18.07 -0.98 7.76
N ASP A 149 17.55 -2.16 8.14
CA ASP A 149 17.70 -3.42 7.41
C ASP A 149 16.28 -3.83 6.96
N THR A 150 15.88 -3.35 5.80
CA THR A 150 14.52 -3.56 5.27
C THR A 150 14.24 -5.04 4.98
N THR A 151 15.27 -5.80 4.58
CA THR A 151 15.16 -7.24 4.34
C THR A 151 14.82 -8.02 5.61
N LYS A 152 15.44 -7.64 6.74
CA LYS A 152 15.17 -8.28 8.05
C LYS A 152 14.11 -7.56 8.88
N GLY A 153 13.63 -6.41 8.42
CA GLY A 153 12.64 -5.62 9.12
C GLY A 153 13.15 -5.01 10.43
N ILE A 154 14.43 -4.61 10.48
CA ILE A 154 15.11 -4.14 11.70
C ILE A 154 15.46 -2.65 11.57
N ILE A 155 15.08 -1.87 12.56
CA ILE A 155 15.59 -0.51 12.76
C ILE A 155 16.98 -0.61 13.38
N LYS A 156 18.02 -0.11 12.70
CA LYS A 156 19.41 -0.26 13.19
C LYS A 156 19.76 0.77 14.24
N GLN A 157 19.86 2.03 13.84
CA GLN A 157 20.30 3.11 14.71
C GLN A 157 19.64 4.44 14.29
N PRO A 158 18.34 4.59 14.53
CA PRO A 158 17.63 5.80 14.14
C PRO A 158 18.06 6.99 15.01
N PRO A 159 18.25 8.18 14.42
CA PRO A 159 18.71 9.34 15.16
C PRO A 159 17.64 9.77 16.19
N LYS A 160 18.10 10.00 17.43
CA LYS A 160 17.28 10.45 18.57
C LYS A 160 16.13 9.53 19.01
N LEU A 161 16.14 8.27 18.58
CA LEU A 161 15.17 7.26 18.96
C LEU A 161 15.88 6.04 19.61
N PRO A 162 16.47 6.18 20.80
CA PRO A 162 17.38 5.17 21.38
C PRO A 162 16.71 3.82 21.66
N GLU A 163 15.41 3.79 21.98
CA GLU A 163 14.70 2.54 22.24
C GLU A 163 14.54 1.67 20.97
N PHE A 164 14.68 2.27 19.77
CA PHE A 164 14.58 1.55 18.50
C PHE A 164 15.93 1.04 17.98
N VAL A 165 17.02 1.17 18.73
CA VAL A 165 18.33 0.65 18.30
C VAL A 165 18.31 -0.88 18.22
N ASN A 166 18.62 -1.41 17.02
CA ASN A 166 18.57 -2.84 16.68
C ASN A 166 17.19 -3.48 16.95
N TYR A 167 16.11 -2.73 16.76
CA TYR A 167 14.77 -3.16 17.08
C TYR A 167 14.13 -3.95 15.92
N PRO A 168 13.74 -5.23 16.12
CA PRO A 168 13.13 -6.07 15.09
C PRO A 168 11.64 -5.73 14.92
N LEU A 169 11.37 -4.56 14.33
CA LEU A 169 10.01 -3.98 14.24
C LEU A 169 9.04 -4.91 13.52
N VAL A 170 9.40 -5.37 12.32
CA VAL A 170 8.51 -6.18 11.48
C VAL A 170 8.09 -7.47 12.17
N ASP A 171 9.05 -8.18 12.77
CA ASP A 171 8.79 -9.42 13.50
C ASP A 171 7.83 -9.20 14.68
N ASN A 172 8.08 -8.16 15.47
CA ASN A 172 7.27 -7.86 16.64
C ASN A 172 5.84 -7.48 16.27
N ILE A 173 5.68 -6.66 15.23
CA ILE A 173 4.37 -6.24 14.72
C ILE A 173 3.60 -7.44 14.12
N THR A 174 4.24 -8.22 13.26
CA THR A 174 3.63 -9.41 12.66
C THR A 174 3.18 -10.41 13.74
N LYS A 175 4.00 -10.63 14.77
CA LYS A 175 3.66 -11.53 15.89
C LYS A 175 2.47 -11.03 16.70
N LYS A 176 2.41 -9.71 16.99
CA LYS A 176 1.33 -9.14 17.81
C LYS A 176 0.01 -9.03 17.06
N TYR A 177 0.03 -8.47 15.86
CA TYR A 177 -1.21 -8.12 15.15
C TYR A 177 -1.68 -9.18 14.15
N LYS A 178 -0.85 -10.19 13.84
CA LYS A 178 -1.16 -11.31 12.91
C LYS A 178 -1.50 -10.81 11.49
N VAL A 179 -0.86 -9.74 11.07
CA VAL A 179 -0.92 -9.18 9.71
C VAL A 179 0.50 -9.01 9.16
N SER A 180 0.63 -8.88 7.86
CA SER A 180 1.92 -8.55 7.24
C SER A 180 2.40 -7.18 7.71
N ALA A 181 3.71 -7.05 7.98
CA ALA A 181 4.32 -5.78 8.32
C ALA A 181 5.49 -5.48 7.37
N TYR A 182 5.69 -4.20 7.07
CA TYR A 182 6.74 -3.71 6.16
C TYR A 182 7.40 -2.48 6.76
N ILE A 183 8.68 -2.29 6.44
CA ILE A 183 9.45 -1.12 6.85
C ILE A 183 10.24 -0.59 5.67
N GLU A 184 10.27 0.72 5.51
CA GLU A 184 11.06 1.43 4.51
C GLU A 184 11.59 2.74 5.11
N ASN A 185 12.57 3.35 4.45
CA ASN A 185 13.04 4.67 4.81
C ASN A 185 11.93 5.71 4.64
N ASP A 186 11.85 6.68 5.54
CA ASP A 186 10.80 7.71 5.53
C ASP A 186 10.86 8.59 4.28
N ALA A 187 12.05 8.92 3.77
CA ALA A 187 12.21 9.67 2.53
C ALA A 187 11.78 8.85 1.30
N ASP A 188 12.15 7.55 1.26
CA ASP A 188 11.73 6.65 0.18
C ASP A 188 10.21 6.45 0.17
N MET A 189 9.59 6.30 1.35
CA MET A 189 8.13 6.23 1.48
C MET A 189 7.46 7.54 1.04
N GLY A 190 8.05 8.69 1.36
CA GLY A 190 7.58 9.99 0.87
C GLY A 190 7.62 10.08 -0.66
N ALA A 191 8.74 9.68 -1.26
CA ALA A 191 8.89 9.65 -2.71
C ALA A 191 7.91 8.70 -3.40
N ILE A 192 7.67 7.51 -2.83
CA ILE A 192 6.64 6.59 -3.33
C ILE A 192 5.25 7.24 -3.24
N GLY A 193 4.92 7.89 -2.11
CA GLY A 193 3.65 8.60 -1.92
C GLY A 193 3.44 9.69 -2.97
N GLU A 194 4.46 10.53 -3.22
CA GLU A 194 4.41 11.57 -4.24
C GLU A 194 4.25 11.02 -5.68
N ARG A 195 4.85 9.86 -5.96
CA ARG A 195 4.72 9.21 -7.27
C ARG A 195 3.31 8.69 -7.54
N TYR A 196 2.65 8.11 -6.53
CA TYR A 196 1.34 7.47 -6.72
C TYR A 196 0.15 8.39 -6.46
N TYR A 197 0.30 9.39 -5.58
CA TYR A 197 -0.81 10.21 -5.09
C TYR A 197 -0.51 11.71 -5.09
N GLY A 198 0.70 12.12 -5.49
CA GLY A 198 1.15 13.50 -5.48
C GLY A 198 1.51 14.02 -6.86
N SER A 199 2.50 14.92 -6.90
CA SER A 199 2.94 15.61 -8.13
C SER A 199 4.02 14.88 -8.91
N GLY A 200 4.47 13.69 -8.45
CA GLY A 200 5.56 12.93 -9.06
C GLY A 200 5.15 11.96 -10.17
N ASP A 201 3.88 11.91 -10.55
CA ASP A 201 3.32 10.88 -11.45
C ASP A 201 3.96 10.86 -12.85
N ASP A 202 4.28 12.02 -13.40
CA ASP A 202 4.84 12.18 -14.75
C ASP A 202 6.36 12.33 -14.78
N LEU A 203 7.05 12.17 -13.64
CA LEU A 203 8.48 12.39 -13.52
C LEU A 203 9.26 11.07 -13.53
N ASP A 204 10.29 10.97 -14.40
CA ASP A 204 11.21 9.83 -14.42
C ASP A 204 12.07 9.77 -13.14
N SER A 205 12.39 10.92 -12.56
CA SER A 205 13.10 11.06 -11.28
C SER A 205 12.77 12.39 -10.61
N PHE A 206 12.75 12.41 -9.29
CA PHE A 206 12.59 13.62 -8.47
C PHE A 206 13.26 13.45 -7.11
N ILE A 207 13.54 14.57 -6.43
CA ILE A 207 14.17 14.64 -5.11
C ILE A 207 13.22 15.38 -4.16
#